data_9a1689dcea64260576e9bb69249e5404
#
_entry.id   9a1689dcea64260576e9bb69249e5404
#
_cell.length_a   1.000
_cell.length_b   1.000
_cell.length_c   1.000
_cell.angle_alpha   90.00
_cell.angle_beta   90.00
_cell.angle_gamma   90.00
#
_symmetry.space_group_name_H-M   'P 1'
#
loop_
_entity.id
_entity.type
_entity.pdbx_description
1 polymer ?
#
loop_
_entity_poly.entity_id
_entity_poly.type
_entity_poly.pdbx_seq_one_letter_code
_entity_poly.pdbx_strand_id
1 'polypeptide(L)'
;MIPNQGRVLVDFYADWCGPCKAMNTVLKDFKEIPLIKVNVDQNRELAQEHGVKGIPCFIYFEDGQAKARATGTQSLQQLKDLTK
;
A
#
# COMPACT_ATOMS: atom_id res chain seq x y z
N MET A 1 9.51 5.60 -8.35
CA MET A 1 9.25 4.76 -7.18
C MET A 1 8.27 3.62 -7.48
N ILE A 2 7.16 3.90 -8.13
CA ILE A 2 6.22 2.85 -8.53
C ILE A 2 6.65 2.32 -9.90
N PRO A 3 6.91 1.00 -10.01
CA PRO A 3 7.40 0.43 -11.28
C PRO A 3 6.39 0.58 -12.43
N ASN A 4 6.90 0.76 -13.63
CA ASN A 4 6.07 0.83 -14.84
C ASN A 4 5.63 -0.54 -15.34
N GLN A 5 6.21 -1.59 -14.82
CA GLN A 5 5.94 -2.96 -15.27
C GLN A 5 5.75 -3.87 -14.08
N GLY A 6 4.87 -4.85 -14.24
CA GLY A 6 4.63 -5.87 -13.24
C GLY A 6 3.62 -5.45 -12.20
N ARG A 7 3.40 -6.34 -11.24
CA ARG A 7 2.41 -6.20 -10.18
C ARG A 7 3.11 -5.81 -8.87
N VAL A 8 2.55 -4.83 -8.17
CA VAL A 8 3.10 -4.41 -6.88
C VAL A 8 1.98 -3.91 -5.97
N LEU A 9 2.13 -4.17 -4.67
CA LEU A 9 1.26 -3.58 -3.66
C LEU A 9 2.02 -2.45 -2.99
N VAL A 10 1.43 -1.25 -2.96
CA VAL A 10 2.04 -0.08 -2.32
C VAL A 10 1.32 0.22 -1.02
N ASP A 11 2.08 0.31 0.08
CA ASP A 11 1.59 0.62 1.42
C ASP A 11 1.96 2.07 1.74
N PHE A 12 0.99 2.97 1.69
CA PHE A 12 1.18 4.36 2.12
C PHE A 12 0.98 4.42 3.64
N TYR A 13 2.03 4.86 4.33
CA TYR A 13 2.06 4.85 5.80
C TYR A 13 2.73 6.10 6.35
N ALA A 14 2.71 6.26 7.68
CA ALA A 14 3.50 7.27 8.38
C ALA A 14 4.02 6.67 9.68
N ASP A 15 5.13 7.22 10.18
CA ASP A 15 5.76 6.71 11.41
C ASP A 15 4.89 6.91 12.65
N TRP A 16 4.05 7.95 12.65
CA TRP A 16 3.16 8.27 13.77
C TRP A 16 1.85 7.47 13.75
N CYS A 17 1.64 6.69 12.72
CA CYS A 17 0.37 5.99 12.50
C CYS A 17 0.37 4.64 13.23
N GLY A 18 -0.40 4.52 14.30
CA GLY A 18 -0.52 3.27 15.06
C GLY A 18 -1.05 2.10 14.22
N PRO A 19 -2.18 2.27 13.50
CA PRO A 19 -2.70 1.21 12.63
C PRO A 19 -1.71 0.78 11.55
N CYS A 20 -0.87 1.70 11.05
CA CYS A 20 0.16 1.36 10.07
C CYS A 20 1.20 0.41 10.68
N LYS A 21 1.56 0.65 11.94
CA LYS A 21 2.52 -0.21 12.66
C LYS A 21 1.93 -1.60 12.89
N ALA A 22 0.64 -1.65 13.24
CA ALA A 22 -0.04 -2.94 13.44
C ALA A 22 -0.05 -3.75 12.14
N MET A 23 -0.16 -3.09 10.99
CA MET A 23 -0.16 -3.77 9.70
C MET A 23 1.17 -4.45 9.38
N ASN A 24 2.27 -4.01 9.98
CA ASN A 24 3.57 -4.63 9.70
C ASN A 24 3.58 -6.13 10.00
N THR A 25 2.82 -6.56 11.01
CA THR A 25 2.69 -7.99 11.34
C THR A 25 2.02 -8.76 10.20
N VAL A 26 0.96 -8.19 9.63
CA VAL A 26 0.24 -8.80 8.51
C VAL A 26 1.12 -8.80 7.25
N LEU A 27 1.82 -7.69 7.01
CA LEU A 27 2.63 -7.52 5.81
C LEU A 27 3.82 -8.49 5.76
N LYS A 28 4.31 -8.95 6.90
CA LYS A 28 5.36 -9.98 6.94
C LYS A 28 4.94 -11.26 6.23
N ASP A 29 3.65 -11.56 6.27
CA ASP A 29 3.10 -12.79 5.70
C ASP A 29 2.58 -12.59 4.28
N PHE A 30 2.56 -11.34 3.79
CA PHE A 30 2.13 -11.05 2.43
C PHE A 30 3.29 -11.27 1.46
N LYS A 31 3.19 -12.31 0.63
CA LYS A 31 4.27 -12.74 -0.25
C LYS A 31 3.84 -12.95 -1.71
N GLU A 32 2.60 -12.60 -2.03
CA GLU A 32 2.03 -12.85 -3.37
C GLU A 32 2.72 -12.06 -4.46
N ILE A 33 3.06 -10.79 -4.16
CA ILE A 33 3.73 -9.88 -5.10
C ILE A 33 4.64 -8.95 -4.29
N PRO A 34 5.57 -8.24 -4.93
CA PRO A 34 6.41 -7.29 -4.21
C PRO A 34 5.61 -6.23 -3.47
N LEU A 35 6.11 -5.83 -2.32
CA LEU A 35 5.55 -4.79 -1.48
C LEU A 35 6.48 -3.59 -1.48
N ILE A 36 5.93 -2.40 -1.75
CA ILE A 36 6.67 -1.14 -1.65
C ILE A 36 6.01 -0.31 -0.57
N LYS A 37 6.82 0.18 0.38
CA LYS A 37 6.33 1.04 1.46
C LYS A 37 6.67 2.49 1.14
N VAL A 38 5.67 3.37 1.22
CA VAL A 38 5.82 4.79 0.93
C VAL A 38 5.40 5.59 2.16
N ASN A 39 6.37 6.30 2.77
CA ASN A 39 6.11 7.19 3.88
C ASN A 39 5.47 8.48 3.32
N VAL A 40 4.23 8.78 3.71
CA VAL A 40 3.50 9.91 3.15
C VAL A 40 4.10 11.26 3.55
N ASP A 41 4.76 11.33 4.70
CA ASP A 41 5.39 12.58 5.15
C ASP A 41 6.63 12.92 4.32
N GLN A 42 7.28 11.91 3.76
CA GLN A 42 8.45 12.07 2.92
C GLN A 42 8.11 12.08 1.43
N ASN A 43 6.88 11.75 1.08
CA ASN A 43 6.43 11.63 -0.32
C ASN A 43 5.05 12.24 -0.49
N ARG A 44 4.90 13.49 -0.07
CA ARG A 44 3.59 14.17 -0.06
C ARG A 44 2.97 14.30 -1.42
N GLU A 45 3.78 14.65 -2.43
CA GLU A 45 3.28 14.79 -3.79
C GLU A 45 2.75 13.48 -4.34
N LEU A 46 3.47 12.39 -4.09
CA LEU A 46 3.06 11.07 -4.56
C LEU A 46 1.75 10.65 -3.89
N ALA A 47 1.62 10.88 -2.58
CA ALA A 47 0.40 10.58 -1.85
C ALA A 47 -0.79 11.39 -2.39
N GLN A 48 -0.58 12.69 -2.65
CA GLN A 48 -1.63 13.55 -3.21
C GLN A 48 -2.02 13.12 -4.61
N GLU A 49 -1.03 12.77 -5.42
CA GLU A 49 -1.23 12.31 -6.80
C GLU A 49 -2.16 11.10 -6.85
N HIS A 50 -2.08 10.22 -5.87
CA HIS A 50 -2.92 9.03 -5.80
C HIS A 50 -4.13 9.19 -4.88
N GLY A 51 -4.38 10.40 -4.43
CA GLY A 51 -5.58 10.70 -3.63
C GLY A 51 -5.60 10.02 -2.27
N VAL A 52 -4.42 9.80 -1.66
CA VAL A 52 -4.30 9.17 -0.35
C VAL A 52 -4.68 10.17 0.73
N LYS A 53 -5.81 9.94 1.40
CA LYS A 53 -6.32 10.83 2.45
C LYS A 53 -6.32 10.18 3.82
N GLY A 54 -6.38 8.86 3.88
CA GLY A 54 -6.33 8.09 5.11
C GLY A 54 -5.23 7.06 5.02
N ILE A 55 -4.61 6.73 6.16
CA ILE A 55 -3.56 5.71 6.21
C ILE A 55 -3.84 4.72 7.33
N PRO A 56 -3.37 3.46 7.18
CA PRO A 56 -2.66 2.94 6.01
C PRO A 56 -3.56 2.90 4.78
N CYS A 57 -2.96 3.13 3.61
CA CYS A 57 -3.67 3.00 2.34
C CYS A 57 -2.89 2.05 1.44
N PHE A 58 -3.56 1.00 0.99
CA PHE A 58 -2.96 -0.01 0.14
C PHE A 58 -3.49 0.16 -1.26
N ILE A 59 -2.58 0.34 -2.22
CA ILE A 59 -2.96 0.46 -3.63
C ILE A 59 -2.24 -0.60 -4.43
N TYR A 60 -3.00 -1.41 -5.15
CA TYR A 60 -2.49 -2.42 -6.04
C TYR A 60 -2.23 -1.78 -7.41
N PHE A 61 -1.00 -1.86 -7.87
CA PHE A 61 -0.59 -1.36 -9.17
C PHE A 61 -0.25 -2.52 -10.11
N GLU A 62 -0.64 -2.36 -11.35
CA GLU A 62 -0.27 -3.29 -12.42
C GLU A 62 0.23 -2.47 -13.59
N ASP A 63 1.48 -2.69 -13.97
CA ASP A 63 2.14 -1.98 -15.08
C ASP A 63 2.03 -0.45 -14.92
N GLY A 64 2.24 0.01 -13.69
CA GLY A 64 2.25 1.43 -13.37
C GLY A 64 0.87 2.05 -13.14
N GLN A 65 -0.20 1.28 -13.28
CA GLN A 65 -1.57 1.77 -13.13
C GLN A 65 -2.22 1.26 -11.85
N ALA A 66 -2.87 2.16 -11.11
CA ALA A 66 -3.61 1.78 -9.92
C ALA A 66 -4.88 1.03 -10.32
N LYS A 67 -5.01 -0.21 -9.83
CA LYS A 67 -6.14 -1.08 -10.18
C LYS A 67 -7.13 -1.25 -9.05
N ALA A 68 -6.69 -1.19 -7.80
CA ALA A 68 -7.55 -1.38 -6.65
C ALA A 68 -6.94 -0.71 -5.44
N ARG A 69 -7.77 -0.33 -4.46
CA ARG A 69 -7.26 0.25 -3.21
C ARG A 69 -8.13 -0.15 -2.03
N ALA A 70 -7.52 -0.14 -0.85
CA ALA A 70 -8.20 -0.33 0.41
C ALA A 70 -7.57 0.58 1.45
N THR A 71 -8.39 1.25 2.25
CA THR A 71 -7.92 2.17 3.28
C THR A 71 -8.22 1.60 4.65
N GLY A 72 -7.29 1.76 5.58
CA GLY A 72 -7.41 1.24 6.93
C GLY A 72 -6.76 -0.13 7.07
N THR A 73 -6.88 -0.71 8.27
CA THR A 73 -6.31 -2.03 8.52
C THR A 73 -6.99 -3.10 7.67
N GLN A 74 -6.19 -4.03 7.16
CA GLN A 74 -6.66 -5.11 6.31
C GLN A 74 -6.14 -6.44 6.86
N SER A 75 -6.93 -7.49 6.72
CA SER A 75 -6.43 -8.83 6.99
C SER A 75 -5.54 -9.29 5.85
N LEU A 76 -4.76 -10.33 6.09
CA LEU A 76 -3.94 -10.93 5.04
C LEU A 76 -4.82 -11.38 3.86
N GLN A 77 -5.98 -11.98 4.15
CA GLN A 77 -6.89 -12.43 3.09
C GLN A 77 -7.43 -11.26 2.28
N GLN A 78 -7.74 -10.13 2.94
CA GLN A 78 -8.21 -8.94 2.23
C GLN A 78 -7.14 -8.39 1.29
N LEU A 79 -5.87 -8.40 1.71
CA LEU A 79 -4.77 -7.97 0.85
C LEU A 79 -4.59 -8.93 -0.33
N LYS A 80 -4.71 -10.23 -0.11
CA LYS A 80 -4.65 -11.22 -1.19
C LYS A 80 -5.77 -11.00 -2.21
N ASP A 81 -6.97 -10.72 -1.72
CA ASP A 81 -8.13 -10.47 -2.59
C ASP A 81 -7.95 -9.17 -3.38
N LEU A 82 -7.36 -8.15 -2.75
CA LEU A 82 -7.10 -6.86 -3.40
C LEU A 82 -6.18 -7.00 -4.60
N THR A 83 -5.24 -7.92 -4.52
CA THR A 83 -4.18 -8.10 -5.53
C THR A 83 -4.42 -9.24 -6.51
N LYS A 84 -5.62 -9.75 -6.54
CA LYS A 84 -5.95 -10.83 -7.49
C LYS A 84 -5.86 -10.39 -8.94
#